data_f5ca9c58c10cb4b4672607729f19f906
#
_entry.id   f5ca9c58c10cb4b4672607729f19f906
#
_cell.length_a   1.000
_cell.length_b   1.000
_cell.length_c   1.000
_cell.angle_alpha   90.00
_cell.angle_beta   90.00
_cell.angle_gamma   90.00
#
_symmetry.space_group_name_H-M   'P 1'
#
loop_
_entity.id
_entity.type
_entity.pdbx_description
1 polymer ?
#
loop_
_entity_poly.entity_id
_entity_poly.type
_entity_poly.pdbx_seq_one_letter_code
_entity_poly.pdbx_strand_id
1 'polypeptide(L)'
;MVITSTRAQGHLMERGTGSTRPVWLVAITLGLTAVCGVEASAAQGAPTTAQPVADPVGFTIRGETRVRYETLEGQFRAGGSGGDQALAFRTLLLAEVNRGPIAAGLEFQDSRSYLDDAGTPLSTSIVNPLDVLQAYVRVDLDNVPGQKTASLKLGRQTLDIGSRRVIERVEMANVIFAYTGAYWRSVNAAGDELHLLYVSPVGRLPADRASLGENLLSGDEEEWGRRFWGIHYRKANLLGTAVPGVWAEAFLYGLDERDETDVPTPNRHYVQPGVRLFRAPGVGRLDGDLEAAYRFGTRRQTAAPTDTRDLDVSASMLHAHIGYTFDRPWRPRVSLDYDYAGGDRNPTDGEYGQFERLFGSRRTDLGNTGVFGPLTPANLSAPGARIEASPSQRLDFRLAYKAAFLAQGRDAWVVARVQDSTGQSGRFIGHALDSRLRFWLSLDRLRLEVGASALIPGGFAREAPNASGEGTTLFGYAQITRTF
;
A
#
# COMPACT_ATOMS: atom_id res chain seq x y z
N MET A 1 -18.25 -15.84 69.81
CA MET A 1 -19.70 -16.01 69.78
C MET A 1 -19.99 -16.28 68.32
N VAL A 2 -19.82 -17.56 67.85
CA VAL A 2 -20.79 -18.63 67.70
C VAL A 2 -22.09 -18.05 67.10
N ILE A 3 -22.46 -18.40 65.88
CA ILE A 3 -23.07 -19.63 65.44
C ILE A 3 -23.02 -19.76 63.89
N THR A 4 -22.60 -20.92 63.46
CA THR A 4 -22.78 -21.69 62.25
C THR A 4 -24.23 -21.81 61.72
N SER A 5 -24.42 -21.92 60.40
CA SER A 5 -25.28 -23.00 59.89
C SER A 5 -25.01 -23.31 58.42
N THR A 6 -24.78 -24.56 58.18
CA THR A 6 -24.58 -25.35 56.99
C THR A 6 -25.90 -25.76 56.35
N ARG A 7 -25.93 -25.85 55.01
CA ARG A 7 -26.59 -26.91 54.18
C ARG A 7 -26.48 -26.54 52.70
N ALA A 8 -25.72 -27.24 51.92
CA ALA A 8 -25.83 -28.58 51.33
C ALA A 8 -26.74 -28.67 50.10
N GLN A 9 -26.08 -28.96 48.98
CA GLN A 9 -26.45 -29.80 47.84
C GLN A 9 -27.54 -29.34 46.83
N GLY A 10 -27.13 -29.34 45.57
CA GLY A 10 -27.98 -29.44 44.39
C GLY A 10 -27.17 -29.41 43.10
N HIS A 11 -26.64 -30.56 42.67
CA HIS A 11 -26.13 -30.78 41.32
C HIS A 11 -27.22 -30.54 40.31
N LEU A 12 -26.98 -29.70 39.31
CA LEU A 12 -27.63 -29.84 38.00
C LEU A 12 -26.63 -29.40 36.94
N MET A 13 -26.18 -30.37 36.15
CA MET A 13 -25.50 -30.15 34.88
C MET A 13 -26.51 -29.48 33.94
N GLU A 14 -26.19 -28.27 33.46
CA GLU A 14 -26.79 -27.78 32.23
C GLU A 14 -25.72 -27.70 31.15
N ARG A 15 -25.99 -28.46 30.11
CA ARG A 15 -25.24 -28.53 28.88
C ARG A 15 -25.33 -27.17 28.16
N GLY A 16 -24.20 -26.61 27.81
CA GLY A 16 -24.09 -25.43 26.95
C GLY A 16 -24.69 -25.75 25.58
N THR A 17 -25.78 -25.08 25.26
CA THR A 17 -26.31 -25.03 23.91
C THR A 17 -25.52 -24.02 23.13
N GLY A 18 -24.70 -24.50 22.20
CA GLY A 18 -24.03 -23.69 21.21
C GLY A 18 -25.05 -22.93 20.38
N SER A 19 -25.00 -21.61 20.46
CA SER A 19 -25.76 -20.72 19.61
C SER A 19 -25.17 -20.76 18.21
N THR A 20 -25.66 -21.63 17.35
CA THR A 20 -25.47 -21.57 15.90
C THR A 20 -26.26 -20.39 15.37
N ARG A 21 -25.57 -19.27 15.12
CA ARG A 21 -26.14 -18.16 14.33
C ARG A 21 -26.34 -18.65 12.89
N PRO A 22 -27.51 -18.45 12.28
CA PRO A 22 -27.69 -18.83 10.89
C PRO A 22 -26.86 -17.95 9.99
N VAL A 23 -26.00 -18.57 9.18
CA VAL A 23 -25.28 -17.92 8.08
C VAL A 23 -26.32 -17.60 7.02
N TRP A 24 -26.75 -16.35 6.96
CA TRP A 24 -27.54 -15.86 5.83
C TRP A 24 -26.59 -15.73 4.63
N LEU A 25 -26.69 -16.69 3.72
CA LEU A 25 -26.10 -16.59 2.39
C LEU A 25 -26.83 -15.44 1.66
N VAL A 26 -26.24 -14.26 1.63
CA VAL A 26 -26.71 -13.19 0.75
C VAL A 26 -26.26 -13.55 -0.66
N ALA A 27 -27.14 -14.17 -1.41
CA ALA A 27 -27.00 -14.34 -2.83
C ALA A 27 -27.16 -12.95 -3.48
N ILE A 28 -26.05 -12.30 -3.80
CA ILE A 28 -26.07 -11.10 -4.64
C ILE A 28 -26.30 -11.56 -6.07
N THR A 29 -27.55 -11.46 -6.50
CA THR A 29 -27.94 -11.62 -7.91
C THR A 29 -27.39 -10.42 -8.69
N LEU A 30 -26.29 -10.60 -9.38
CA LEU A 30 -25.76 -9.64 -10.35
C LEU A 30 -26.72 -9.56 -11.54
N GLY A 31 -27.62 -8.58 -11.50
CA GLY A 31 -28.43 -8.21 -12.66
C GLY A 31 -27.54 -7.60 -13.75
N LEU A 32 -27.27 -8.36 -14.80
CA LEU A 32 -26.70 -7.86 -16.05
C LEU A 32 -27.82 -7.10 -16.79
N THR A 33 -27.83 -5.78 -16.69
CA THR A 33 -28.53 -4.96 -17.71
C THR A 33 -27.53 -4.63 -18.83
N ALA A 34 -27.78 -5.24 -19.98
CA ALA A 34 -27.10 -4.89 -21.21
C ALA A 34 -27.55 -3.47 -21.63
N VAL A 35 -26.58 -2.54 -21.70
CA VAL A 35 -26.80 -1.24 -22.32
C VAL A 35 -26.64 -1.43 -23.84
N CYS A 36 -27.77 -1.44 -24.55
CA CYS A 36 -27.81 -1.39 -26.00
C CYS A 36 -27.24 -0.04 -26.48
N GLY A 37 -26.22 -0.08 -27.34
CA GLY A 37 -25.75 1.08 -28.06
C GLY A 37 -26.84 1.54 -29.04
N VAL A 38 -27.21 2.81 -28.98
CA VAL A 38 -28.05 3.47 -29.99
C VAL A 38 -27.12 4.09 -31.00
N GLU A 39 -27.05 3.51 -32.20
CA GLU A 39 -26.46 4.16 -33.38
C GLU A 39 -27.44 5.19 -33.91
N ALA A 40 -27.04 6.46 -33.89
CA ALA A 40 -27.80 7.52 -34.54
C ALA A 40 -27.40 7.62 -36.01
N SER A 41 -28.37 7.38 -36.87
CA SER A 41 -28.30 7.55 -38.34
C SER A 41 -28.16 9.04 -38.69
N ALA A 42 -27.18 9.38 -39.53
CA ALA A 42 -26.93 10.71 -40.02
C ALA A 42 -27.93 11.09 -41.12
N ALA A 43 -28.67 12.18 -40.92
CA ALA A 43 -29.41 12.86 -41.96
C ALA A 43 -28.54 13.99 -42.54
N GLN A 44 -28.35 13.99 -43.88
CA GLN A 44 -27.65 15.04 -44.61
C GLN A 44 -28.53 16.30 -44.70
N GLY A 45 -28.02 17.42 -44.24
CA GLY A 45 -28.60 18.76 -44.39
C GLY A 45 -27.53 19.81 -44.72
N ALA A 46 -27.84 20.74 -45.58
CA ALA A 46 -27.03 21.72 -46.30
C ALA A 46 -26.12 22.65 -45.45
N PRO A 47 -25.13 23.37 -46.02
CA PRO A 47 -24.06 24.06 -45.30
C PRO A 47 -24.57 25.32 -44.61
N THR A 48 -24.59 25.32 -43.33
CA THR A 48 -24.79 26.48 -42.47
C THR A 48 -23.43 26.90 -41.88
N THR A 49 -23.20 28.21 -41.89
CA THR A 49 -22.04 28.92 -41.33
C THR A 49 -21.53 28.24 -40.06
N ALA A 50 -20.23 27.87 -40.04
CA ALA A 50 -19.58 27.21 -38.95
C ALA A 50 -19.65 28.03 -37.64
N GLN A 51 -20.58 27.70 -36.78
CA GLN A 51 -20.44 27.98 -35.35
C GLN A 51 -19.31 27.11 -34.81
N PRO A 52 -18.48 27.56 -33.85
CA PRO A 52 -17.49 26.73 -33.22
C PRO A 52 -18.20 25.51 -32.62
N VAL A 53 -17.89 24.34 -33.18
CA VAL A 53 -18.42 23.06 -32.70
C VAL A 53 -17.86 22.92 -31.28
N ALA A 54 -18.72 22.99 -30.26
CA ALA A 54 -18.33 22.75 -28.90
C ALA A 54 -17.68 21.32 -28.81
N ASP A 55 -16.51 21.21 -28.21
CA ASP A 55 -15.85 19.93 -28.02
C ASP A 55 -16.85 18.90 -27.46
N PRO A 56 -16.90 17.69 -28.03
CA PRO A 56 -17.83 16.67 -27.54
C PRO A 56 -17.56 16.34 -26.07
N VAL A 57 -18.62 16.24 -25.28
CA VAL A 57 -18.52 15.79 -23.91
C VAL A 57 -18.26 14.29 -23.89
N GLY A 58 -17.09 13.88 -23.38
CA GLY A 58 -16.76 12.48 -23.13
C GLY A 58 -17.22 12.07 -21.73
N PHE A 59 -17.74 10.86 -21.60
CA PHE A 59 -18.09 10.25 -20.30
C PHE A 59 -17.47 8.87 -20.20
N THR A 60 -16.82 8.59 -19.06
CA THR A 60 -16.16 7.31 -18.79
C THR A 60 -16.57 6.80 -17.41
N ILE A 61 -16.99 5.54 -17.36
CA ILE A 61 -17.15 4.80 -16.10
C ILE A 61 -16.13 3.66 -16.08
N ARG A 62 -15.45 3.51 -14.97
CA ARG A 62 -14.53 2.39 -14.68
C ARG A 62 -14.79 1.87 -13.28
N GLY A 63 -14.67 0.58 -13.11
CA GLY A 63 -14.83 -0.01 -11.80
C GLY A 63 -13.94 -1.23 -11.58
N GLU A 64 -13.78 -1.55 -10.32
CA GLU A 64 -13.13 -2.77 -9.85
C GLU A 64 -13.93 -3.34 -8.69
N THR A 65 -14.15 -4.66 -8.71
CA THR A 65 -14.61 -5.39 -7.54
C THR A 65 -13.61 -6.50 -7.23
N ARG A 66 -13.25 -6.62 -5.95
CA ARG A 66 -12.31 -7.62 -5.46
C ARG A 66 -12.85 -8.31 -4.22
N VAL A 67 -12.74 -9.63 -4.21
CA VAL A 67 -12.96 -10.47 -3.02
C VAL A 67 -11.66 -11.18 -2.71
N ARG A 68 -11.22 -11.15 -1.46
CA ARG A 68 -9.98 -11.77 -1.01
C ARG A 68 -10.18 -12.43 0.35
N TYR A 69 -9.90 -13.73 0.41
CA TYR A 69 -9.80 -14.46 1.66
C TYR A 69 -8.32 -14.57 2.05
N GLU A 70 -8.03 -14.30 3.30
CA GLU A 70 -6.71 -14.41 3.91
C GLU A 70 -6.78 -15.32 5.13
N THR A 71 -5.73 -16.12 5.34
CA THR A 71 -5.57 -16.94 6.55
C THR A 71 -4.12 -16.88 7.04
N LEU A 72 -3.94 -16.89 8.34
CA LEU A 72 -2.65 -16.84 9.01
C LEU A 72 -2.65 -17.87 10.14
N GLU A 73 -1.57 -18.62 10.28
CA GLU A 73 -1.32 -19.55 11.37
C GLU A 73 0.02 -19.22 12.01
N GLY A 74 0.08 -19.18 13.35
CA GLY A 74 1.25 -18.79 14.10
C GLY A 74 1.50 -17.26 14.07
N GLN A 75 1.02 -16.56 15.09
CA GLN A 75 1.09 -15.09 15.16
C GLN A 75 2.50 -14.63 15.53
N PHE A 76 3.11 -13.73 14.73
CA PHE A 76 4.47 -13.19 14.98
C PHE A 76 4.48 -11.87 15.76
N ARG A 77 3.32 -11.25 15.99
CA ARG A 77 3.24 -9.94 16.66
C ARG A 77 3.28 -10.09 18.17
N ALA A 78 3.86 -9.12 18.85
CA ALA A 78 3.89 -9.07 20.31
C ALA A 78 2.49 -9.22 20.91
N GLY A 79 2.35 -10.16 21.85
CA GLY A 79 1.09 -10.48 22.50
C GLY A 79 0.06 -11.21 21.62
N GLY A 80 0.41 -11.54 20.38
CA GLY A 80 -0.43 -12.35 19.50
C GLY A 80 -0.20 -13.84 19.70
N SER A 81 -1.21 -14.66 19.43
CA SER A 81 -1.14 -16.13 19.48
C SER A 81 -2.12 -16.75 18.50
N GLY A 82 -1.84 -18.00 18.09
CA GLY A 82 -2.71 -18.80 17.24
C GLY A 82 -2.85 -18.31 15.81
N GLY A 83 -4.00 -18.60 15.22
CA GLY A 83 -4.34 -18.26 13.84
C GLY A 83 -5.14 -16.98 13.70
N ASP A 84 -5.35 -16.58 12.45
CA ASP A 84 -6.12 -15.40 12.10
C ASP A 84 -6.71 -15.55 10.68
N GLN A 85 -7.79 -14.87 10.38
CA GLN A 85 -8.40 -14.87 9.07
C GLN A 85 -9.10 -13.55 8.76
N ALA A 86 -9.36 -13.30 7.48
CA ALA A 86 -10.18 -12.19 7.03
C ALA A 86 -10.75 -12.45 5.63
N LEU A 87 -12.00 -12.08 5.40
CA LEU A 87 -12.62 -12.04 4.09
C LEU A 87 -12.84 -10.57 3.73
N ALA A 88 -11.98 -10.05 2.86
CA ALA A 88 -11.97 -8.65 2.46
C ALA A 88 -12.69 -8.44 1.13
N PHE A 89 -13.57 -7.45 1.09
CA PHE A 89 -14.25 -6.95 -0.11
C PHE A 89 -13.76 -5.55 -0.42
N ARG A 90 -13.57 -5.25 -1.71
CA ARG A 90 -13.35 -3.90 -2.19
C ARG A 90 -14.12 -3.67 -3.48
N THR A 91 -14.82 -2.53 -3.53
CA THR A 91 -15.42 -2.01 -4.77
C THR A 91 -14.93 -0.60 -5.00
N LEU A 92 -14.51 -0.31 -6.22
CA LEU A 92 -14.14 1.01 -6.70
C LEU A 92 -15.02 1.35 -7.88
N LEU A 93 -15.52 2.60 -7.94
CA LEU A 93 -16.33 3.08 -9.06
C LEU A 93 -15.95 4.53 -9.37
N LEU A 94 -15.27 4.72 -10.51
CA LEU A 94 -14.90 6.03 -11.03
C LEU A 94 -15.84 6.44 -12.15
N ALA A 95 -16.39 7.65 -12.06
CA ALA A 95 -17.04 8.36 -13.15
C ALA A 95 -16.20 9.60 -13.51
N GLU A 96 -15.85 9.77 -14.77
CA GLU A 96 -15.12 10.93 -15.28
C GLU A 96 -15.85 11.54 -16.45
N VAL A 97 -16.03 12.85 -16.42
CA VAL A 97 -16.56 13.67 -17.52
C VAL A 97 -15.43 14.54 -18.04
N ASN A 98 -15.24 14.60 -19.36
CA ASN A 98 -14.25 15.46 -19.98
C ASN A 98 -14.88 16.30 -21.09
N ARG A 99 -14.39 17.54 -21.22
CA ARG A 99 -14.78 18.48 -22.28
C ARG A 99 -13.57 19.35 -22.64
N GLY A 100 -13.06 19.18 -23.84
CA GLY A 100 -11.82 19.84 -24.24
C GLY A 100 -10.68 19.52 -23.26
N PRO A 101 -9.96 20.53 -22.76
CA PRO A 101 -8.83 20.31 -21.85
C PRO A 101 -9.24 20.04 -20.38
N ILE A 102 -10.53 20.07 -20.06
CA ILE A 102 -10.99 19.95 -18.66
C ILE A 102 -11.65 18.58 -18.47
N ALA A 103 -11.24 17.91 -17.39
CA ALA A 103 -11.89 16.70 -16.90
C ALA A 103 -12.28 16.86 -15.42
N ALA A 104 -13.42 16.30 -15.04
CA ALA A 104 -13.85 16.18 -13.64
C ALA A 104 -14.13 14.72 -13.32
N GLY A 105 -13.60 14.22 -12.23
CA GLY A 105 -13.73 12.83 -11.81
C GLY A 105 -14.25 12.69 -10.38
N LEU A 106 -15.09 11.66 -10.16
CA LEU A 106 -15.58 11.23 -8.87
C LEU A 106 -15.40 9.72 -8.76
N GLU A 107 -14.69 9.28 -7.74
CA GLU A 107 -14.47 7.85 -7.45
C GLU A 107 -14.94 7.52 -6.05
N PHE A 108 -15.76 6.48 -5.95
CA PHE A 108 -16.16 5.90 -4.68
C PHE A 108 -15.35 4.64 -4.39
N GLN A 109 -15.11 4.40 -3.11
CA GLN A 109 -14.52 3.20 -2.55
C GLN A 109 -15.48 2.62 -1.50
N ASP A 110 -15.66 1.29 -1.51
CA ASP A 110 -16.28 0.54 -0.43
C ASP A 110 -15.37 -0.63 -0.08
N SER A 111 -14.81 -0.63 1.13
CA SER A 111 -13.84 -1.62 1.60
C SER A 111 -14.27 -2.18 2.94
N ARG A 112 -14.57 -3.49 2.97
CA ARG A 112 -15.12 -4.17 4.15
C ARG A 112 -14.32 -5.42 4.48
N SER A 113 -14.38 -5.83 5.75
CA SER A 113 -13.82 -7.09 6.24
C SER A 113 -14.87 -7.89 7.01
N TYR A 114 -14.82 -9.21 6.84
CA TYR A 114 -15.68 -10.17 7.52
C TYR A 114 -14.83 -11.38 7.92
N LEU A 115 -15.37 -12.25 8.77
CA LEU A 115 -14.74 -13.47 9.27
C LEU A 115 -13.44 -13.19 10.05
N ASP A 116 -13.23 -11.96 10.49
CA ASP A 116 -12.09 -11.61 11.33
C ASP A 116 -12.28 -12.14 12.75
N ASP A 117 -11.18 -12.59 13.32
CA ASP A 117 -11.11 -13.05 14.71
C ASP A 117 -10.83 -11.87 15.67
N ALA A 118 -10.96 -12.07 16.96
CA ALA A 118 -10.74 -11.00 17.95
C ALA A 118 -9.31 -10.41 17.88
N GLY A 119 -8.32 -11.23 17.47
CA GLY A 119 -6.92 -10.85 17.32
C GLY A 119 -6.54 -10.29 15.97
N THR A 120 -7.44 -10.31 14.98
CA THR A 120 -7.14 -9.82 13.61
C THR A 120 -6.68 -8.37 13.65
N PRO A 121 -5.54 -8.04 13.02
CA PRO A 121 -5.00 -6.69 13.01
C PRO A 121 -5.76 -5.78 12.02
N LEU A 122 -7.08 -5.63 12.25
CA LEU A 122 -7.88 -4.69 11.47
C LEU A 122 -7.37 -3.27 11.64
N SER A 123 -7.41 -2.52 10.54
CA SER A 123 -6.98 -1.14 10.49
C SER A 123 -7.69 -0.39 9.37
N THR A 124 -7.54 0.90 9.33
CA THR A 124 -8.00 1.77 8.24
C THR A 124 -7.37 1.45 6.86
N SER A 125 -6.43 0.51 6.78
CA SER A 125 -5.93 -0.03 5.51
C SER A 125 -6.69 -1.27 5.02
N ILE A 126 -7.60 -1.81 5.85
CA ILE A 126 -8.41 -2.99 5.55
C ILE A 126 -9.89 -2.61 5.43
N VAL A 127 -10.38 -1.74 6.31
CA VAL A 127 -11.79 -1.34 6.40
C VAL A 127 -11.93 0.17 6.20
N ASN A 128 -12.81 0.57 5.29
CA ASN A 128 -13.26 1.93 5.02
C ASN A 128 -14.55 1.81 4.18
N PRO A 129 -15.72 1.67 4.83
CA PRO A 129 -16.97 1.44 4.14
C PRO A 129 -17.48 2.71 3.48
N LEU A 130 -17.74 2.64 2.19
CA LEU A 130 -18.38 3.64 1.34
C LEU A 130 -17.92 5.08 1.58
N ASP A 131 -16.82 5.45 0.94
CA ASP A 131 -16.31 6.82 0.96
C ASP A 131 -15.96 7.35 -0.44
N VAL A 132 -15.75 8.65 -0.53
CA VAL A 132 -15.26 9.32 -1.73
C VAL A 132 -13.73 9.22 -1.77
N LEU A 133 -13.23 8.31 -2.60
CA LEU A 133 -11.78 8.14 -2.80
C LEU A 133 -11.16 9.28 -3.60
N GLN A 134 -11.85 9.74 -4.64
CA GLN A 134 -11.41 10.88 -5.46
C GLN A 134 -12.58 11.81 -5.80
N ALA A 135 -12.33 13.12 -5.76
CA ALA A 135 -13.21 14.18 -6.28
C ALA A 135 -12.31 15.31 -6.77
N TYR A 136 -12.13 15.42 -8.09
CA TYR A 136 -11.13 16.29 -8.67
C TYR A 136 -11.57 16.98 -9.96
N VAL A 137 -10.88 18.08 -10.26
CA VAL A 137 -10.82 18.67 -11.59
C VAL A 137 -9.39 18.56 -12.12
N ARG A 138 -9.23 18.11 -13.37
CA ARG A 138 -7.97 18.09 -14.10
C ARG A 138 -8.06 19.05 -15.29
N VAL A 139 -7.01 19.84 -15.47
CA VAL A 139 -6.82 20.69 -16.63
C VAL A 139 -5.61 20.19 -17.38
N ASP A 140 -5.80 19.72 -18.61
CA ASP A 140 -4.75 19.39 -19.53
C ASP A 140 -4.31 20.69 -20.23
N LEU A 141 -3.02 20.99 -20.19
CA LEU A 141 -2.47 22.27 -20.63
C LEU A 141 -1.72 22.08 -21.94
N ASP A 142 -2.30 22.62 -23.01
CA ASP A 142 -1.67 22.65 -24.32
C ASP A 142 -0.63 23.79 -24.36
N ASN A 143 0.41 23.60 -25.19
CA ASN A 143 1.43 24.63 -25.47
C ASN A 143 2.27 25.09 -24.28
N VAL A 144 2.46 24.26 -23.25
CA VAL A 144 3.46 24.54 -22.22
C VAL A 144 4.86 24.44 -22.87
N PRO A 145 5.68 25.50 -22.86
CA PRO A 145 6.96 25.51 -23.53
C PRO A 145 7.85 24.32 -23.16
N GLY A 146 8.34 23.59 -24.16
CA GLY A 146 9.22 22.43 -23.98
C GLY A 146 8.52 21.15 -23.52
N GLN A 147 7.21 21.16 -23.27
CA GLN A 147 6.45 19.99 -22.85
C GLN A 147 5.62 19.43 -24.02
N LYS A 148 5.57 18.10 -24.10
CA LYS A 148 4.66 17.36 -24.99
C LYS A 148 3.26 17.26 -24.39
N THR A 149 3.19 17.03 -23.07
CA THR A 149 1.94 17.01 -22.30
C THR A 149 2.20 17.67 -20.95
N ALA A 150 1.20 18.39 -20.44
CA ALA A 150 1.21 18.92 -19.09
C ALA A 150 -0.22 18.90 -18.54
N SER A 151 -0.37 18.66 -17.25
CA SER A 151 -1.67 18.69 -16.57
C SER A 151 -1.56 19.15 -15.13
N LEU A 152 -2.59 19.83 -14.67
CA LEU A 152 -2.79 20.21 -13.27
C LEU A 152 -4.06 19.54 -12.77
N LYS A 153 -3.97 18.78 -11.68
CA LYS A 153 -5.09 18.13 -11.01
C LYS A 153 -5.29 18.74 -9.63
N LEU A 154 -6.52 19.17 -9.33
CA LEU A 154 -6.90 19.83 -8.10
C LEU A 154 -8.05 19.08 -7.43
N GLY A 155 -8.01 18.93 -6.11
CA GLY A 155 -9.03 18.25 -5.32
C GLY A 155 -8.53 16.97 -4.67
N ARG A 156 -9.47 16.11 -4.23
CA ARG A 156 -9.16 14.80 -3.65
C ARG A 156 -8.77 13.82 -4.74
N GLN A 157 -7.62 13.19 -4.60
CA GLN A 157 -7.00 12.36 -5.64
C GLN A 157 -6.07 11.30 -5.07
N THR A 158 -5.80 10.27 -5.86
CA THR A 158 -4.76 9.29 -5.60
C THR A 158 -3.50 9.61 -6.41
N LEU A 159 -2.34 9.23 -5.91
CA LEU A 159 -1.05 9.51 -6.51
C LEU A 159 -0.21 8.25 -6.66
N ASP A 160 0.45 8.12 -7.82
CA ASP A 160 1.44 7.10 -8.13
C ASP A 160 2.66 7.80 -8.74
N ILE A 161 3.80 7.81 -8.04
CA ILE A 161 4.99 8.54 -8.49
C ILE A 161 6.26 7.68 -8.32
N GLY A 162 7.09 7.66 -9.35
CA GLY A 162 8.41 7.03 -9.34
C GLY A 162 8.34 5.52 -9.04
N SER A 163 9.16 5.08 -8.10
CA SER A 163 9.23 3.70 -7.64
C SER A 163 8.00 3.23 -6.84
N ARG A 164 7.16 4.16 -6.39
CA ARG A 164 6.04 3.95 -5.46
C ARG A 164 6.47 3.60 -4.02
N ARG A 165 7.77 3.72 -3.67
CA ARG A 165 8.25 3.48 -2.30
C ARG A 165 7.94 4.61 -1.35
N VAL A 166 7.76 5.84 -1.86
CA VAL A 166 7.41 7.02 -1.07
C VAL A 166 5.94 7.33 -1.11
N ILE A 167 5.30 7.24 -2.29
CA ILE A 167 3.88 7.51 -2.50
C ILE A 167 3.31 6.57 -3.56
N GLU A 168 2.18 5.93 -3.26
CA GLU A 168 1.51 4.98 -4.14
C GLU A 168 -0.01 4.98 -3.93
N ARG A 169 -0.74 4.76 -5.03
CA ARG A 169 -2.11 4.25 -5.00
C ARG A 169 -2.05 2.76 -4.70
N VAL A 170 -2.00 2.37 -3.42
CA VAL A 170 -1.69 1.01 -2.97
C VAL A 170 -2.75 0.01 -3.44
N GLU A 171 -2.48 -0.70 -4.53
CA GLU A 171 -3.44 -1.64 -5.13
C GLU A 171 -3.73 -2.88 -4.27
N MET A 172 -2.72 -3.39 -3.54
CA MET A 172 -2.91 -4.60 -2.73
C MET A 172 -3.68 -4.35 -1.45
N ALA A 173 -3.53 -3.18 -0.80
CA ALA A 173 -4.31 -2.83 0.37
C ALA A 173 -5.81 -2.89 0.04
N ASN A 174 -6.64 -3.18 1.03
CA ASN A 174 -8.08 -3.15 0.80
C ASN A 174 -8.59 -1.72 0.70
N VAL A 175 -7.97 -0.79 1.41
CA VAL A 175 -8.26 0.65 1.35
C VAL A 175 -7.11 1.39 0.66
N ILE A 176 -7.44 2.28 -0.26
CA ILE A 176 -6.50 3.10 -1.02
C ILE A 176 -6.28 4.43 -0.30
N PHE A 177 -5.05 4.98 -0.39
CA PHE A 177 -4.74 6.31 0.12
C PHE A 177 -5.24 7.41 -0.83
N ALA A 178 -5.84 8.46 -0.26
CA ALA A 178 -6.22 9.66 -0.96
C ALA A 178 -5.53 10.90 -0.36
N TYR A 179 -5.45 11.94 -1.17
CA TYR A 179 -4.83 13.23 -0.83
C TYR A 179 -5.66 14.36 -1.40
N THR A 180 -5.84 15.44 -0.67
CA THR A 180 -6.51 16.64 -1.17
C THR A 180 -5.49 17.74 -1.40
N GLY A 181 -5.48 18.33 -2.61
CA GLY A 181 -4.56 19.40 -2.97
C GLY A 181 -4.28 19.52 -4.45
N ALA A 182 -3.07 19.93 -4.79
CA ALA A 182 -2.62 20.21 -6.16
C ALA A 182 -1.54 19.22 -6.59
N TYR A 183 -1.66 18.72 -7.81
CA TYR A 183 -0.68 17.86 -8.45
C TYR A 183 -0.48 18.24 -9.91
N TRP A 184 0.77 18.57 -10.25
CA TRP A 184 1.24 18.83 -11.60
C TRP A 184 2.00 17.63 -12.15
N ARG A 185 1.76 17.29 -13.41
CA ARG A 185 2.56 16.35 -14.17
C ARG A 185 2.82 16.89 -15.56
N SER A 186 4.09 16.82 -16.00
CA SER A 186 4.42 17.12 -17.39
C SER A 186 5.43 16.11 -17.94
N VAL A 187 5.38 15.93 -19.28
CA VAL A 187 6.30 15.06 -20.04
C VAL A 187 6.81 15.83 -21.22
N ASN A 188 8.13 15.91 -21.41
CA ASN A 188 8.73 16.56 -22.58
C ASN A 188 8.82 15.63 -23.80
N ALA A 189 9.31 16.14 -24.93
CA ALA A 189 9.47 15.38 -26.16
C ALA A 189 10.46 14.20 -26.02
N ALA A 190 11.45 14.29 -25.13
CA ALA A 190 12.40 13.22 -24.86
C ALA A 190 11.85 12.13 -23.94
N GLY A 191 10.66 12.31 -23.37
CA GLY A 191 10.04 11.39 -22.43
C GLY A 191 10.46 11.63 -20.98
N ASP A 192 11.17 12.74 -20.69
CA ASP A 192 11.46 13.12 -19.29
C ASP A 192 10.17 13.58 -18.62
N GLU A 193 9.98 13.21 -17.34
CA GLU A 193 8.79 13.56 -16.58
C GLU A 193 9.13 14.46 -15.38
N LEU A 194 8.24 15.40 -15.10
CA LEU A 194 8.26 16.23 -13.91
C LEU A 194 6.94 16.11 -13.18
N HIS A 195 7.02 15.84 -11.88
CA HIS A 195 5.89 15.85 -10.96
C HIS A 195 6.13 16.88 -9.86
N LEU A 196 5.12 17.70 -9.60
CA LEU A 196 5.10 18.62 -8.47
C LEU A 196 3.81 18.35 -7.69
N LEU A 197 3.91 18.32 -6.36
CA LEU A 197 2.73 18.10 -5.51
C LEU A 197 2.77 18.96 -4.26
N TYR A 198 1.58 19.36 -3.83
CA TYR A 198 1.32 19.96 -2.52
C TYR A 198 -0.06 19.51 -2.07
N VAL A 199 -0.10 18.59 -1.11
CA VAL A 199 -1.32 17.88 -0.73
C VAL A 199 -1.39 17.63 0.77
N SER A 200 -2.61 17.49 1.29
CA SER A 200 -2.89 16.93 2.62
C SER A 200 -3.35 15.48 2.47
N PRO A 201 -2.82 14.54 3.26
CA PRO A 201 -3.41 13.21 3.35
C PRO A 201 -4.86 13.27 3.83
N VAL A 202 -5.66 12.29 3.41
CA VAL A 202 -7.02 12.09 3.90
C VAL A 202 -6.97 11.05 5.02
N GLY A 203 -7.45 11.41 6.20
CA GLY A 203 -7.61 10.55 7.35
C GLY A 203 -8.77 9.59 7.11
N ARG A 204 -8.48 8.30 7.19
CA ARG A 204 -9.45 7.23 6.91
C ARG A 204 -10.18 6.82 8.18
N LEU A 205 -11.50 6.75 8.09
CA LEU A 205 -12.40 6.43 9.19
C LEU A 205 -13.29 5.22 8.84
N PRO A 206 -13.82 4.48 9.84
CA PRO A 206 -13.52 4.63 11.27
C PRO A 206 -12.11 4.15 11.61
N ALA A 207 -11.55 4.58 12.76
CA ALA A 207 -10.19 4.23 13.17
C ALA A 207 -10.14 3.27 14.38
N ASP A 208 -11.19 3.22 15.19
CA ASP A 208 -11.26 2.36 16.36
C ASP A 208 -11.62 0.91 16.01
N ARG A 209 -11.12 -0.05 16.80
CA ARG A 209 -11.23 -1.50 16.51
C ARG A 209 -12.68 -1.99 16.45
N ALA A 210 -13.58 -1.46 17.27
CA ALA A 210 -14.97 -1.90 17.31
C ALA A 210 -15.70 -1.48 16.02
N SER A 211 -15.62 -0.21 15.67
CA SER A 211 -16.21 0.35 14.45
C SER A 211 -15.67 -0.31 13.17
N LEU A 212 -14.36 -0.60 13.14
CA LEU A 212 -13.74 -1.35 12.03
C LEU A 212 -14.32 -2.77 11.90
N GLY A 213 -14.47 -3.50 13.01
CA GLY A 213 -15.03 -4.86 13.01
C GLY A 213 -16.49 -4.91 12.61
N GLU A 214 -17.25 -3.87 12.88
CA GLU A 214 -18.65 -3.74 12.49
C GLU A 214 -18.86 -3.14 11.09
N ASN A 215 -17.80 -2.74 10.40
CA ASN A 215 -17.82 -2.03 9.13
C ASN A 215 -18.75 -0.79 9.19
N LEU A 216 -18.64 0.00 10.27
CA LEU A 216 -19.45 1.21 10.45
C LEU A 216 -19.08 2.27 9.41
N LEU A 217 -20.11 2.94 8.88
CA LEU A 217 -19.94 4.07 7.98
C LEU A 217 -19.41 5.29 8.76
N SER A 218 -18.30 5.84 8.31
CA SER A 218 -17.77 7.11 8.81
C SER A 218 -17.02 7.79 7.68
N GLY A 219 -17.38 9.00 7.31
CA GLY A 219 -16.76 9.74 6.22
C GLY A 219 -15.31 10.11 6.53
N ASP A 220 -14.44 9.92 5.55
CA ASP A 220 -13.04 10.30 5.62
C ASP A 220 -12.88 11.83 5.67
N GLU A 221 -11.94 12.33 6.47
CA GLU A 221 -11.69 13.75 6.69
C GLU A 221 -10.29 14.15 6.23
N GLU A 222 -10.15 15.35 5.68
CA GLU A 222 -8.85 15.89 5.32
C GLU A 222 -8.04 16.26 6.58
N GLU A 223 -6.84 15.70 6.70
CA GLU A 223 -5.90 16.03 7.78
C GLU A 223 -5.15 17.34 7.46
N TRP A 224 -5.81 18.49 7.60
CA TRP A 224 -5.22 19.78 7.25
C TRP A 224 -3.99 20.17 8.06
N GLY A 225 -3.76 19.56 9.21
CA GLY A 225 -2.53 19.66 9.99
C GLY A 225 -1.32 18.98 9.33
N ARG A 226 -1.53 18.16 8.32
CA ARG A 226 -0.46 17.46 7.59
C ARG A 226 -0.33 18.03 6.18
N ARG A 227 0.89 18.34 5.77
CA ARG A 227 1.23 18.79 4.42
C ARG A 227 2.31 17.89 3.86
N PHE A 228 2.03 17.25 2.74
CA PHE A 228 3.00 16.49 1.98
C PHE A 228 3.25 17.20 0.66
N TRP A 229 4.50 17.52 0.40
CA TRP A 229 4.89 18.23 -0.81
C TRP A 229 6.09 17.58 -1.46
N GLY A 230 6.30 17.84 -2.74
CA GLY A 230 7.48 17.28 -3.40
C GLY A 230 7.64 17.71 -4.84
N ILE A 231 8.86 17.49 -5.29
CA ILE A 231 9.28 17.51 -6.68
C ILE A 231 9.94 16.17 -7.02
N HIS A 232 9.56 15.60 -8.14
CA HIS A 232 10.12 14.35 -8.66
C HIS A 232 10.38 14.50 -10.14
N TYR A 233 11.63 14.33 -10.56
CA TYR A 233 12.06 14.40 -11.95
C TYR A 233 12.60 13.06 -12.41
N ARG A 234 12.13 12.58 -13.57
CA ARG A 234 12.62 11.39 -14.24
C ARG A 234 13.27 11.76 -15.57
N LYS A 235 14.55 11.46 -15.72
CA LYS A 235 15.29 11.52 -16.97
C LYS A 235 15.14 10.20 -17.72
N ALA A 236 14.49 10.23 -18.88
CA ALA A 236 14.38 9.07 -19.76
C ALA A 236 15.70 8.84 -20.52
N ASN A 237 16.00 7.57 -20.80
CA ASN A 237 17.14 7.16 -21.64
C ASN A 237 18.46 7.85 -21.25
N LEU A 238 18.81 7.83 -19.97
CA LEU A 238 19.99 8.51 -19.41
C LEU A 238 21.28 8.19 -20.17
N LEU A 239 21.49 6.93 -20.56
CA LEU A 239 22.68 6.46 -21.25
C LEU A 239 22.51 6.40 -22.79
N GLY A 240 21.44 6.98 -23.31
CA GLY A 240 21.14 7.06 -24.74
C GLY A 240 21.12 5.69 -25.41
N THR A 241 21.77 5.59 -26.56
CA THR A 241 21.85 4.34 -27.35
C THR A 241 22.84 3.32 -26.82
N ALA A 242 23.79 3.73 -25.95
CA ALA A 242 24.80 2.83 -25.38
C ALA A 242 24.17 1.77 -24.47
N VAL A 243 23.24 2.16 -23.62
CA VAL A 243 22.43 1.23 -22.80
C VAL A 243 20.99 1.72 -22.81
N PRO A 244 20.19 1.26 -23.79
CA PRO A 244 18.81 1.73 -23.94
C PRO A 244 17.92 1.38 -22.75
N GLY A 245 16.99 2.29 -22.43
CA GLY A 245 15.98 2.09 -21.40
C GLY A 245 16.47 2.21 -19.97
N VAL A 246 17.64 2.82 -19.74
CA VAL A 246 18.09 3.23 -18.41
C VAL A 246 17.50 4.60 -18.08
N TRP A 247 16.81 4.71 -16.96
CA TRP A 247 16.23 5.95 -16.44
C TRP A 247 16.94 6.37 -15.16
N ALA A 248 17.02 7.67 -14.94
CA ALA A 248 17.42 8.22 -13.66
C ALA A 248 16.28 9.06 -13.08
N GLU A 249 16.09 8.98 -11.79
CA GLU A 249 15.13 9.81 -11.06
C GLU A 249 15.87 10.57 -9.96
N ALA A 250 15.45 11.80 -9.72
CA ALA A 250 15.84 12.59 -8.57
C ALA A 250 14.59 13.20 -7.95
N PHE A 251 14.48 13.17 -6.64
CA PHE A 251 13.31 13.67 -5.94
C PHE A 251 13.66 14.37 -4.63
N LEU A 252 12.79 15.26 -4.25
CA LEU A 252 12.77 15.89 -2.95
C LEU A 252 11.33 15.87 -2.45
N TYR A 253 11.09 15.22 -1.33
CA TYR A 253 9.80 15.21 -0.64
C TYR A 253 9.90 15.86 0.72
N GLY A 254 8.83 16.47 1.18
CA GLY A 254 8.70 17.02 2.52
C GLY A 254 7.38 16.64 3.16
N LEU A 255 7.41 16.47 4.46
CA LEU A 255 6.24 16.27 5.32
C LEU A 255 6.32 17.26 6.46
N ASP A 256 5.28 18.06 6.61
CA ASP A 256 5.10 18.97 7.74
C ASP A 256 3.81 18.63 8.47
N GLU A 257 3.90 18.36 9.78
CA GLU A 257 2.78 18.04 10.65
C GLU A 257 2.67 19.04 11.79
N ARG A 258 1.45 19.25 12.21
CA ARG A 258 1.09 19.93 13.46
C ARG A 258 -0.17 19.28 14.03
N ASP A 259 -0.30 19.31 15.34
CA ASP A 259 -1.50 18.81 15.99
C ASP A 259 -2.72 19.64 15.59
N GLU A 260 -3.81 18.97 15.35
CA GLU A 260 -5.16 19.54 15.24
C GLU A 260 -6.02 19.00 16.38
N THR A 261 -7.19 19.61 16.60
CA THR A 261 -8.13 19.13 17.60
C THR A 261 -8.47 17.67 17.30
N ASP A 262 -8.26 16.80 18.28
CA ASP A 262 -8.52 15.36 18.21
C ASP A 262 -7.66 14.55 17.19
N VAL A 263 -6.68 15.20 16.55
CA VAL A 263 -5.73 14.54 15.63
C VAL A 263 -4.30 14.81 16.08
N PRO A 264 -3.82 14.15 17.16
CA PRO A 264 -2.44 14.30 17.61
C PRO A 264 -1.47 13.65 16.62
N THR A 265 -0.32 14.28 16.42
CA THR A 265 0.74 13.81 15.52
C THR A 265 2.09 13.73 16.23
N PRO A 266 3.05 12.96 15.69
CA PRO A 266 4.43 13.04 16.15
C PRO A 266 5.14 14.34 15.77
N ASN A 267 4.42 15.36 15.28
CA ASN A 267 4.93 16.69 14.89
C ASN A 267 6.15 16.57 13.96
N ARG A 268 6.01 15.80 12.87
CA ARG A 268 7.09 15.51 11.92
C ARG A 268 7.32 16.68 10.96
N HIS A 269 8.55 17.14 10.89
CA HIS A 269 9.01 18.11 9.91
C HIS A 269 10.18 17.51 9.15
N TYR A 270 9.89 16.87 8.01
CA TYR A 270 10.86 16.10 7.24
C TYR A 270 11.17 16.72 5.90
N VAL A 271 12.43 16.57 5.51
CA VAL A 271 12.87 16.71 4.13
C VAL A 271 13.59 15.42 3.73
N GLN A 272 13.26 14.89 2.57
CA GLN A 272 13.78 13.64 2.06
C GLN A 272 14.21 13.77 0.59
N PRO A 273 15.47 14.13 0.30
CA PRO A 273 16.07 13.95 -1.01
C PRO A 273 16.28 12.46 -1.31
N GLY A 274 16.24 12.12 -2.59
CA GLY A 274 16.58 10.79 -3.06
C GLY A 274 16.85 10.73 -4.55
N VAL A 275 17.48 9.64 -4.96
CA VAL A 275 17.84 9.34 -6.34
C VAL A 275 17.54 7.89 -6.67
N ARG A 276 17.27 7.62 -7.94
CA ARG A 276 17.07 6.27 -8.45
C ARG A 276 17.68 6.10 -9.82
N LEU A 277 18.26 4.93 -10.06
CA LEU A 277 18.69 4.46 -11.37
C LEU A 277 17.92 3.17 -11.67
N PHE A 278 17.22 3.13 -12.79
CA PHE A 278 16.31 2.04 -13.11
C PHE A 278 16.41 1.61 -14.57
N ARG A 279 16.40 0.31 -14.78
CA ARG A 279 16.21 -0.32 -16.09
C ARG A 279 15.18 -1.44 -15.97
N ALA A 280 14.11 -1.35 -16.76
CA ALA A 280 13.03 -2.33 -16.72
C ALA A 280 13.48 -3.72 -17.20
N PRO A 281 12.91 -4.82 -16.64
CA PRO A 281 13.13 -6.17 -17.11
C PRO A 281 12.87 -6.32 -18.62
N GLY A 282 13.67 -7.16 -19.28
CA GLY A 282 13.51 -7.48 -20.69
C GLY A 282 14.23 -8.76 -21.04
N VAL A 283 13.67 -9.52 -21.97
CA VAL A 283 14.20 -10.83 -22.41
C VAL A 283 15.63 -10.68 -22.94
N GLY A 284 16.52 -11.56 -22.50
CA GLY A 284 17.92 -11.61 -22.92
C GLY A 284 18.79 -10.48 -22.38
N ARG A 285 18.35 -9.75 -21.35
CA ARG A 285 19.13 -8.61 -20.82
C ARG A 285 19.08 -8.50 -19.30
N LEU A 286 20.12 -7.87 -18.76
CA LEU A 286 20.15 -7.41 -17.37
C LEU A 286 19.18 -6.25 -17.16
N ASP A 287 18.53 -6.25 -16.04
CA ASP A 287 17.74 -5.16 -15.49
C ASP A 287 18.22 -4.80 -14.09
N GLY A 288 17.79 -3.66 -13.58
CA GLY A 288 18.19 -3.23 -12.24
C GLY A 288 17.36 -2.06 -11.73
N ASP A 289 17.36 -1.92 -10.42
CA ASP A 289 16.74 -0.83 -9.69
C ASP A 289 17.63 -0.49 -8.49
N LEU A 290 18.17 0.71 -8.46
CA LEU A 290 18.96 1.22 -7.35
C LEU A 290 18.36 2.54 -6.90
N GLU A 291 17.78 2.58 -5.72
CA GLU A 291 17.18 3.77 -5.13
C GLU A 291 17.74 4.03 -3.74
N ALA A 292 18.16 5.26 -3.50
CA ALA A 292 18.61 5.71 -2.19
C ALA A 292 17.92 7.00 -1.80
N ALA A 293 17.54 7.11 -0.53
CA ALA A 293 16.98 8.32 0.05
C ALA A 293 17.55 8.57 1.45
N TYR A 294 17.69 9.84 1.79
CA TYR A 294 18.07 10.28 3.12
C TYR A 294 17.01 11.25 3.64
N ARG A 295 16.66 11.10 4.92
CA ARG A 295 15.65 11.92 5.58
C ARG A 295 16.27 12.64 6.75
N PHE A 296 16.02 13.94 6.84
CA PHE A 296 16.42 14.79 7.95
C PHE A 296 15.29 15.74 8.34
N GLY A 297 15.40 16.32 9.52
CA GLY A 297 14.42 17.22 10.09
C GLY A 297 14.21 16.95 11.56
N THR A 298 12.99 17.13 12.05
CA THR A 298 12.63 16.90 13.46
C THR A 298 11.34 16.10 13.59
N ARG A 299 11.18 15.48 14.76
CA ARG A 299 9.94 14.83 15.17
C ARG A 299 9.88 14.66 16.68
N ARG A 300 8.69 14.44 17.22
CA ARG A 300 8.53 13.86 18.57
C ARG A 300 8.60 12.33 18.52
N GLN A 301 8.91 11.71 19.65
CA GLN A 301 8.96 10.24 19.74
C GLN A 301 7.58 9.63 19.50
N THR A 302 6.54 10.25 20.05
CA THR A 302 5.15 9.77 20.01
C THR A 302 4.20 10.88 19.56
N ALA A 303 2.93 10.54 19.36
CA ALA A 303 1.84 11.50 19.17
C ALA A 303 1.17 11.91 20.49
N ALA A 304 1.67 11.48 21.64
CA ALA A 304 1.06 11.83 22.93
C ALA A 304 1.16 13.35 23.19
N PRO A 305 0.10 14.04 23.63
CA PRO A 305 0.15 15.47 23.91
C PRO A 305 1.18 15.90 24.96
N THR A 306 1.61 14.94 25.80
CA THR A 306 2.65 15.16 26.83
C THR A 306 4.07 15.05 26.27
N ASP A 307 4.22 14.54 25.05
CA ASP A 307 5.51 14.43 24.38
C ASP A 307 5.78 15.72 23.60
N THR A 308 6.58 16.58 24.19
CA THR A 308 6.93 17.89 23.64
C THR A 308 8.38 18.02 23.22
N ARG A 309 9.15 16.92 23.34
CA ARG A 309 10.57 16.92 22.98
C ARG A 309 10.74 16.60 21.51
N ASP A 310 11.36 17.52 20.77
CA ASP A 310 11.78 17.27 19.41
C ASP A 310 13.09 16.46 19.40
N LEU A 311 13.14 15.48 18.53
CA LEU A 311 14.30 14.65 18.20
C LEU A 311 14.81 15.03 16.82
N ASP A 312 16.12 15.06 16.64
CA ASP A 312 16.74 15.27 15.34
C ASP A 312 16.65 14.01 14.50
N VAL A 313 16.10 14.12 13.30
CA VAL A 313 15.91 13.00 12.38
C VAL A 313 17.10 12.85 11.45
N SER A 314 17.66 11.62 11.40
CA SER A 314 18.76 11.23 10.52
C SER A 314 18.57 9.79 10.07
N ALA A 315 17.79 9.58 9.00
CA ALA A 315 17.40 8.24 8.57
C ALA A 315 17.65 8.02 7.07
N SER A 316 18.06 6.82 6.71
CA SER A 316 18.40 6.48 5.32
C SER A 316 17.66 5.23 4.84
N MET A 317 17.47 5.15 3.53
CA MET A 317 16.88 4.01 2.84
C MET A 317 17.71 3.70 1.60
N LEU A 318 17.88 2.40 1.33
CA LEU A 318 18.48 1.87 0.11
C LEU A 318 17.65 0.69 -0.38
N HIS A 319 17.30 0.71 -1.65
CA HIS A 319 16.85 -0.46 -2.40
C HIS A 319 17.84 -0.74 -3.53
N ALA A 320 18.29 -1.96 -3.64
CA ALA A 320 19.14 -2.42 -4.73
C ALA A 320 18.61 -3.73 -5.28
N HIS A 321 18.48 -3.81 -6.60
CA HIS A 321 17.97 -4.97 -7.30
C HIS A 321 18.72 -5.14 -8.61
N ILE A 322 19.11 -6.39 -8.92
CA ILE A 322 19.68 -6.78 -10.21
C ILE A 322 19.01 -8.07 -10.67
N GLY A 323 18.58 -8.11 -11.93
CA GLY A 323 17.89 -9.26 -12.49
C GLY A 323 18.31 -9.58 -13.92
N TYR A 324 18.01 -10.80 -14.34
CA TYR A 324 18.18 -11.25 -15.72
C TYR A 324 17.00 -12.12 -16.14
N THR A 325 16.40 -11.79 -17.29
CA THR A 325 15.32 -12.57 -17.90
C THR A 325 15.88 -13.42 -19.02
N PHE A 326 15.80 -14.74 -18.90
CA PHE A 326 16.32 -15.68 -19.90
C PHE A 326 15.38 -15.73 -21.12
N ASP A 327 15.97 -15.84 -22.30
CA ASP A 327 15.26 -16.13 -23.55
C ASP A 327 15.03 -17.65 -23.66
N ARG A 328 14.08 -18.13 -22.91
CA ARG A 328 13.65 -19.53 -22.79
C ARG A 328 12.13 -19.60 -22.69
N PRO A 329 11.50 -20.78 -22.90
CA PRO A 329 10.09 -20.97 -22.58
C PRO A 329 9.79 -20.49 -21.15
N TRP A 330 8.62 -19.84 -20.96
CA TRP A 330 8.17 -19.21 -19.71
C TRP A 330 8.93 -17.93 -19.30
N ARG A 331 9.97 -17.51 -20.06
CA ARG A 331 10.77 -16.31 -19.79
C ARG A 331 11.19 -16.22 -18.33
N PRO A 332 11.85 -17.27 -17.77
CA PRO A 332 12.23 -17.25 -16.38
C PRO A 332 13.17 -16.07 -16.10
N ARG A 333 12.93 -15.37 -15.00
CA ARG A 333 13.75 -14.27 -14.52
C ARG A 333 14.26 -14.60 -13.13
N VAL A 334 15.56 -14.44 -12.92
CA VAL A 334 16.20 -14.55 -11.61
C VAL A 334 16.71 -13.18 -11.22
N SER A 335 16.54 -12.81 -9.96
CA SER A 335 17.05 -11.55 -9.44
C SER A 335 17.54 -11.68 -8.01
N LEU A 336 18.49 -10.82 -7.66
CA LEU A 336 18.94 -10.57 -6.30
C LEU A 336 18.48 -9.18 -5.90
N ASP A 337 18.10 -9.03 -4.65
CA ASP A 337 17.66 -7.76 -4.11
C ASP A 337 18.17 -7.54 -2.68
N TYR A 338 18.30 -6.28 -2.31
CA TYR A 338 18.67 -5.85 -0.98
C TYR A 338 17.85 -4.63 -0.61
N ASP A 339 17.15 -4.73 0.50
CA ASP A 339 16.40 -3.62 1.10
C ASP A 339 17.00 -3.24 2.44
N TYR A 340 17.31 -1.96 2.59
CA TYR A 340 17.78 -1.37 3.84
C TYR A 340 16.92 -0.16 4.20
N ALA A 341 16.53 -0.08 5.45
CA ALA A 341 15.90 1.08 6.07
C ALA A 341 16.50 1.28 7.45
N GLY A 342 17.00 2.46 7.73
CA GLY A 342 17.65 2.81 9.00
C GLY A 342 16.81 2.48 10.20
N GLY A 343 17.46 2.19 11.32
CA GLY A 343 16.87 2.02 12.64
C GLY A 343 17.48 3.01 13.63
N ASP A 344 16.82 3.22 14.72
CA ASP A 344 17.32 4.04 15.80
C ASP A 344 18.39 3.29 16.63
N ARG A 345 19.59 3.85 16.67
CA ARG A 345 20.72 3.24 17.35
C ARG A 345 20.57 3.32 18.86
N ASN A 346 19.99 4.39 19.36
CA ASN A 346 19.83 4.66 20.78
C ASN A 346 18.51 5.41 21.07
N PRO A 347 17.39 4.70 21.24
CA PRO A 347 16.06 5.30 21.43
C PRO A 347 15.91 6.25 22.64
N THR A 348 16.99 6.45 23.43
CA THR A 348 16.97 7.31 24.61
C THR A 348 17.73 8.62 24.45
N ASP A 349 18.42 8.84 23.33
CA ASP A 349 19.14 10.09 23.06
C ASP A 349 18.27 11.16 22.38
N GLY A 350 18.85 12.14 21.74
CA GLY A 350 18.17 13.24 21.05
C GLY A 350 17.99 13.01 19.55
N GLU A 351 18.44 11.86 19.03
CA GLU A 351 18.38 11.53 17.60
C GLU A 351 17.28 10.49 17.32
N TYR A 352 16.76 10.49 16.12
CA TYR A 352 15.82 9.50 15.62
C TYR A 352 16.34 8.96 14.29
N GLY A 353 16.93 7.77 14.34
CA GLY A 353 17.56 7.11 13.20
C GLY A 353 16.66 6.17 12.42
N GLN A 354 15.43 5.91 12.87
CA GLN A 354 14.53 4.98 12.21
C GLN A 354 13.91 5.60 10.96
N PHE A 355 14.16 4.97 9.80
CA PHE A 355 13.42 5.28 8.59
C PHE A 355 11.99 4.75 8.71
N GLU A 356 11.03 5.47 8.22
CA GLU A 356 9.65 5.06 8.17
C GLU A 356 9.08 5.23 6.75
N ARG A 357 8.24 4.29 6.36
CA ARG A 357 7.47 4.44 5.15
C ARG A 357 6.43 5.54 5.35
N LEU A 358 6.39 6.53 4.45
CA LEU A 358 5.34 7.54 4.44
C LEU A 358 4.05 6.95 3.84
N PHE A 359 3.89 7.06 2.54
CA PHE A 359 2.66 6.71 1.82
C PHE A 359 2.90 5.66 0.72
N GLY A 360 4.08 5.07 0.68
CA GLY A 360 4.46 4.12 -0.35
C GLY A 360 4.02 2.69 -0.08
N SER A 361 4.17 1.83 -1.08
CA SER A 361 3.98 0.40 -0.99
C SER A 361 5.17 -0.32 -0.40
N ARG A 362 4.91 -1.48 0.20
CA ARG A 362 5.95 -2.41 0.64
C ARG A 362 5.86 -3.78 -0.02
N ARG A 363 4.71 -4.10 -0.63
CA ARG A 363 4.45 -5.42 -1.18
C ARG A 363 5.38 -5.79 -2.33
N THR A 364 5.71 -4.84 -3.18
CA THR A 364 6.53 -5.10 -4.36
C THR A 364 7.89 -5.66 -3.98
N ASP A 365 8.50 -5.11 -2.96
CA ASP A 365 9.86 -5.45 -2.51
C ASP A 365 9.86 -6.44 -1.33
N LEU A 366 8.93 -6.30 -0.38
CA LEU A 366 8.98 -6.97 0.93
C LEU A 366 7.94 -8.09 1.11
N GLY A 367 7.24 -8.49 0.04
CA GLY A 367 6.36 -9.64 0.04
C GLY A 367 4.89 -9.34 0.37
N ASN A 368 4.09 -10.39 0.58
CA ASN A 368 2.67 -10.29 0.80
C ASN A 368 2.34 -9.49 2.06
N THR A 369 1.22 -8.76 2.01
CA THR A 369 0.69 -7.92 3.09
C THR A 369 -0.74 -8.39 3.44
N GLY A 370 -1.58 -7.53 3.96
CA GLY A 370 -2.89 -7.89 4.49
C GLY A 370 -2.77 -8.15 6.00
N VAL A 371 -3.39 -9.21 6.50
CA VAL A 371 -3.26 -9.62 7.92
C VAL A 371 -1.84 -10.12 8.26
N PHE A 372 -1.03 -10.45 7.26
CA PHE A 372 0.38 -10.86 7.39
C PHE A 372 1.34 -9.66 7.37
N GLY A 373 2.16 -9.50 6.34
CA GLY A 373 3.06 -8.38 6.11
C GLY A 373 4.11 -8.15 7.19
N PRO A 374 5.01 -9.09 7.46
CA PRO A 374 5.97 -9.01 8.57
C PRO A 374 7.08 -7.98 8.35
N LEU A 375 7.34 -7.57 7.10
CA LEU A 375 8.41 -6.65 6.77
C LEU A 375 7.88 -5.29 6.32
N THR A 376 8.57 -4.23 6.71
CA THR A 376 8.31 -2.85 6.30
C THR A 376 9.65 -2.11 6.21
N PRO A 377 9.77 -1.05 5.36
CA PRO A 377 11.00 -0.27 5.30
C PRO A 377 11.11 0.66 6.54
N ALA A 378 11.39 0.04 7.68
CA ALA A 378 11.67 0.68 8.95
C ALA A 378 12.52 -0.30 9.78
N ASN A 379 13.67 0.13 10.23
CA ASN A 379 14.64 -0.68 10.98
C ASN A 379 14.88 -2.05 10.33
N LEU A 380 15.16 -2.09 9.03
CA LEU A 380 15.25 -3.32 8.24
C LEU A 380 16.55 -3.42 7.45
N SER A 381 17.12 -4.63 7.39
CA SER A 381 18.18 -5.03 6.47
C SER A 381 17.83 -6.41 5.91
N ALA A 382 17.50 -6.52 4.62
CA ALA A 382 16.90 -7.71 4.06
C ALA A 382 17.48 -8.06 2.68
N PRO A 383 18.60 -8.80 2.61
CA PRO A 383 19.04 -9.43 1.37
C PRO A 383 18.05 -10.50 0.92
N GLY A 384 17.88 -10.61 -0.39
CA GLY A 384 16.91 -11.53 -0.96
C GLY A 384 17.23 -12.00 -2.36
N ALA A 385 16.42 -12.95 -2.83
CA ALA A 385 16.44 -13.45 -4.18
C ALA A 385 15.01 -13.75 -4.65
N ARG A 386 14.80 -13.66 -5.97
CA ARG A 386 13.48 -13.84 -6.55
C ARG A 386 13.58 -14.63 -7.86
N ILE A 387 12.59 -15.48 -8.08
CA ILE A 387 12.36 -16.18 -9.34
C ILE A 387 10.97 -15.82 -9.84
N GLU A 388 10.88 -15.41 -11.08
CA GLU A 388 9.64 -15.07 -11.75
C GLU A 388 9.54 -15.85 -13.07
N ALA A 389 8.34 -16.23 -13.47
CA ALA A 389 8.09 -16.87 -14.74
C ALA A 389 6.73 -16.47 -15.30
N SER A 390 6.61 -16.36 -16.62
CA SER A 390 5.36 -16.06 -17.32
C SER A 390 5.14 -17.12 -18.41
N PRO A 391 4.57 -18.29 -18.05
CA PRO A 391 4.32 -19.39 -18.98
C PRO A 391 3.43 -19.00 -20.15
N SER A 392 2.54 -18.02 -19.94
CA SER A 392 1.67 -17.46 -20.97
C SER A 392 1.30 -16.00 -20.62
N GLN A 393 0.60 -15.33 -21.52
CA GLN A 393 0.00 -14.00 -21.23
C GLN A 393 -1.05 -14.05 -20.12
N ARG A 394 -1.57 -15.24 -19.81
CA ARG A 394 -2.62 -15.46 -18.81
C ARG A 394 -2.11 -15.99 -17.48
N LEU A 395 -0.83 -16.33 -17.38
CA LEU A 395 -0.28 -16.98 -16.20
C LEU A 395 1.07 -16.36 -15.84
N ASP A 396 1.23 -15.85 -14.64
CA ASP A 396 2.52 -15.53 -14.04
C ASP A 396 2.69 -16.13 -12.65
N PHE A 397 3.93 -16.41 -12.34
CA PHE A 397 4.36 -16.98 -11.07
C PHE A 397 5.53 -16.17 -10.50
N ARG A 398 5.58 -16.02 -9.19
CA ARG A 398 6.67 -15.42 -8.44
C ARG A 398 6.96 -16.24 -7.20
N LEU A 399 8.23 -16.48 -6.93
CA LEU A 399 8.76 -16.97 -5.66
C LEU A 399 9.84 -15.99 -5.20
N ALA A 400 9.80 -15.56 -3.96
CA ALA A 400 10.77 -14.67 -3.36
C ALA A 400 11.22 -15.19 -2.00
N TYR A 401 12.47 -14.92 -1.67
CA TYR A 401 13.09 -15.22 -0.39
C TYR A 401 13.78 -13.98 0.16
N LYS A 402 13.69 -13.74 1.46
CA LYS A 402 14.49 -12.73 2.16
C LYS A 402 15.01 -13.29 3.49
N ALA A 403 16.27 -13.01 3.79
CA ALA A 403 16.80 -13.09 5.14
C ALA A 403 16.61 -11.71 5.80
N ALA A 404 15.76 -11.62 6.81
CA ALA A 404 15.37 -10.37 7.42
C ALA A 404 16.11 -10.13 8.73
N PHE A 405 16.70 -8.94 8.87
CA PHE A 405 17.42 -8.49 10.05
C PHE A 405 16.91 -7.10 10.44
N LEU A 406 16.99 -6.76 11.73
CA LEU A 406 16.96 -5.37 12.16
C LEU A 406 18.21 -4.63 11.69
N ALA A 407 18.07 -3.38 11.26
CA ALA A 407 19.20 -2.51 11.01
C ALA A 407 19.92 -2.15 12.33
N GLN A 408 19.15 -1.93 13.41
CA GLN A 408 19.64 -1.64 14.76
C GLN A 408 18.94 -2.56 15.78
N GLY A 409 19.74 -3.28 16.59
CA GLY A 409 19.21 -4.32 17.49
C GLY A 409 18.42 -3.81 18.69
N ARG A 410 18.58 -2.52 19.07
CA ARG A 410 17.84 -1.90 20.17
C ARG A 410 16.50 -1.29 19.75
N ASP A 411 16.33 -1.10 18.45
CA ASP A 411 15.12 -0.53 17.89
C ASP A 411 14.09 -1.64 17.55
N ALA A 412 12.84 -1.25 17.38
CA ALA A 412 11.73 -2.18 17.22
C ALA A 412 11.69 -2.86 15.84
N TRP A 413 11.26 -4.11 15.81
CA TRP A 413 10.62 -4.70 14.63
C TRP A 413 9.20 -4.14 14.52
N VAL A 414 9.06 -3.05 13.76
CA VAL A 414 7.93 -2.12 13.82
C VAL A 414 6.57 -2.80 13.62
N VAL A 415 6.42 -3.63 12.58
CA VAL A 415 5.12 -4.28 12.28
C VAL A 415 4.73 -5.36 13.28
N ALA A 416 5.70 -5.94 13.95
CA ALA A 416 5.48 -6.93 15.01
C ALA A 416 5.31 -6.29 16.39
N ARG A 417 5.72 -5.03 16.58
CA ARG A 417 5.79 -4.35 17.88
C ARG A 417 6.69 -5.11 18.88
N VAL A 418 7.70 -5.82 18.33
CA VAL A 418 8.68 -6.56 19.12
C VAL A 418 9.94 -5.73 19.25
N GLN A 419 10.45 -5.59 20.47
CA GLN A 419 11.64 -4.78 20.76
C GLN A 419 12.46 -5.37 21.90
N ASP A 420 13.77 -5.28 21.78
CA ASP A 420 14.72 -5.49 22.87
C ASP A 420 15.60 -4.23 23.04
N SER A 421 15.26 -3.37 23.98
CA SER A 421 16.00 -2.13 24.24
C SER A 421 17.44 -2.35 24.70
N THR A 422 17.77 -3.57 25.16
CA THR A 422 19.14 -3.96 25.54
C THR A 422 19.98 -4.37 24.33
N GLY A 423 19.33 -4.84 23.25
CA GLY A 423 19.97 -5.36 22.04
C GLY A 423 20.60 -6.75 22.19
N GLN A 424 20.34 -7.46 23.30
CA GLN A 424 20.94 -8.77 23.57
C GLN A 424 20.33 -9.90 22.74
N SER A 425 19.09 -9.77 22.28
CA SER A 425 18.42 -10.76 21.42
C SER A 425 18.97 -10.77 19.98
N GLY A 426 19.98 -9.95 19.67
CA GLY A 426 20.56 -9.85 18.34
C GLY A 426 19.70 -9.10 17.35
N ARG A 427 19.81 -9.41 16.05
CA ARG A 427 19.11 -8.68 14.98
C ARG A 427 18.37 -9.56 14.00
N PHE A 428 18.58 -10.88 14.00
CA PHE A 428 18.00 -11.76 13.00
C PHE A 428 16.52 -12.02 13.25
N ILE A 429 15.63 -11.39 12.45
CA ILE A 429 14.19 -11.57 12.50
C ILE A 429 13.82 -12.96 12.00
N GLY A 430 14.38 -13.40 10.86
CA GLY A 430 14.08 -14.71 10.31
C GLY A 430 14.18 -14.81 8.80
N HIS A 431 13.73 -15.95 8.28
CA HIS A 431 13.62 -16.22 6.85
C HIS A 431 12.18 -15.99 6.41
N ALA A 432 11.98 -15.11 5.43
CA ALA A 432 10.69 -14.85 4.79
C ALA A 432 10.67 -15.47 3.40
N LEU A 433 9.69 -16.36 3.16
CA LEU A 433 9.36 -16.93 1.87
C LEU A 433 8.03 -16.36 1.41
N ASP A 434 7.91 -16.07 0.11
CA ASP A 434 6.72 -15.46 -0.47
C ASP A 434 6.47 -16.03 -1.86
N SER A 435 5.25 -16.47 -2.13
CA SER A 435 4.85 -16.95 -3.45
C SER A 435 3.57 -16.33 -3.93
N ARG A 436 3.43 -16.22 -5.25
CA ARG A 436 2.23 -15.70 -5.91
C ARG A 436 2.04 -16.34 -7.26
N LEU A 437 0.80 -16.75 -7.54
CA LEU A 437 0.33 -17.18 -8.85
C LEU A 437 -0.83 -16.30 -9.28
N ARG A 438 -0.78 -15.74 -10.49
CA ARG A 438 -1.88 -14.99 -11.10
C ARG A 438 -2.34 -15.66 -12.37
N PHE A 439 -3.65 -15.78 -12.52
CA PHE A 439 -4.28 -16.33 -13.70
C PHE A 439 -5.39 -15.41 -14.21
N TRP A 440 -5.28 -14.95 -15.44
CA TRP A 440 -6.28 -14.11 -16.11
C TRP A 440 -7.27 -14.99 -16.88
N LEU A 441 -8.47 -15.16 -16.33
CA LEU A 441 -9.61 -15.78 -16.98
C LEU A 441 -10.03 -14.96 -18.22
N SER A 442 -10.01 -13.64 -18.07
CA SER A 442 -10.08 -12.66 -19.16
C SER A 442 -8.94 -11.67 -18.99
N LEU A 443 -8.12 -11.45 -20.01
CA LEU A 443 -6.88 -10.66 -19.90
C LEU A 443 -7.11 -9.26 -19.30
N ASP A 444 -8.24 -8.64 -19.61
CA ASP A 444 -8.51 -7.26 -19.22
C ASP A 444 -9.53 -7.13 -18.10
N ARG A 445 -10.22 -8.22 -17.71
CA ARG A 445 -11.43 -8.08 -16.89
C ARG A 445 -11.51 -8.98 -15.66
N LEU A 446 -10.91 -10.17 -15.67
CA LEU A 446 -11.10 -11.13 -14.59
C LEU A 446 -9.79 -11.86 -14.27
N ARG A 447 -9.28 -11.64 -13.06
CA ARG A 447 -8.04 -12.21 -12.57
C ARG A 447 -8.27 -13.00 -11.28
N LEU A 448 -7.74 -14.19 -11.24
CA LEU A 448 -7.53 -14.98 -10.02
C LEU A 448 -6.09 -14.78 -9.56
N GLU A 449 -5.90 -14.65 -8.27
CA GLU A 449 -4.58 -14.57 -7.65
C GLU A 449 -4.57 -15.39 -6.37
N VAL A 450 -3.59 -16.26 -6.22
CA VAL A 450 -3.33 -16.99 -4.99
C VAL A 450 -1.91 -16.76 -4.55
N GLY A 451 -1.68 -16.75 -3.26
CA GLY A 451 -0.33 -16.62 -2.71
C GLY A 451 -0.21 -17.29 -1.36
N ALA A 452 1.01 -17.65 -1.05
CA ALA A 452 1.37 -18.20 0.24
C ALA A 452 2.70 -17.61 0.71
N SER A 453 2.86 -17.45 2.01
CA SER A 453 4.09 -16.98 2.63
C SER A 453 4.40 -17.75 3.90
N ALA A 454 5.67 -17.81 4.24
CA ALA A 454 6.14 -18.36 5.51
C ALA A 454 7.17 -17.40 6.13
N LEU A 455 7.06 -17.16 7.42
CA LEU A 455 8.09 -16.51 8.22
C LEU A 455 8.63 -17.51 9.23
N ILE A 456 9.86 -17.97 9.02
CA ILE A 456 10.58 -18.87 9.93
C ILE A 456 11.35 -17.96 10.89
N PRO A 457 11.00 -17.91 12.19
CA PRO A 457 11.57 -16.95 13.13
C PRO A 457 13.06 -17.17 13.37
N GLY A 458 13.83 -16.10 13.39
CA GLY A 458 15.24 -16.03 13.78
C GLY A 458 15.43 -15.85 15.28
N GLY A 459 16.69 -15.62 15.70
CA GLY A 459 17.03 -15.42 17.12
C GLY A 459 16.25 -14.26 17.73
N PHE A 460 16.27 -13.08 17.10
CA PHE A 460 15.54 -11.92 17.61
C PHE A 460 14.04 -12.17 17.78
N ALA A 461 13.39 -12.77 16.77
CA ALA A 461 11.95 -13.01 16.82
C ALA A 461 11.53 -14.07 17.87
N ARG A 462 12.47 -14.89 18.36
CA ARG A 462 12.22 -15.89 19.40
C ARG A 462 12.59 -15.41 20.80
N GLU A 463 13.65 -14.59 20.91
CA GLU A 463 14.35 -14.32 22.17
C GLU A 463 14.09 -12.90 22.70
N ALA A 464 13.52 -12.01 21.90
CA ALA A 464 13.17 -10.68 22.37
C ALA A 464 12.15 -10.74 23.53
N PRO A 465 12.25 -9.85 24.52
CA PRO A 465 11.46 -9.92 25.77
C PRO A 465 9.94 -9.96 25.57
N ASN A 466 9.45 -9.36 24.50
CA ASN A 466 8.03 -9.32 24.16
C ASN A 466 7.69 -10.06 22.85
N ALA A 467 8.54 -11.03 22.44
CA ALA A 467 8.24 -11.89 21.32
C ALA A 467 6.92 -12.67 21.53
N SER A 468 6.24 -13.07 20.45
CA SER A 468 5.00 -13.84 20.56
C SER A 468 5.18 -15.22 21.19
N GLY A 469 6.40 -15.80 21.09
CA GLY A 469 6.68 -17.18 21.50
C GLY A 469 6.19 -18.24 20.52
N GLU A 470 5.54 -17.84 19.41
CA GLU A 470 5.04 -18.72 18.37
C GLU A 470 6.17 -19.21 17.45
N GLY A 471 5.91 -20.31 16.76
CA GLY A 471 6.84 -20.90 15.79
C GLY A 471 6.79 -20.21 14.42
N THR A 472 6.85 -21.01 13.36
CA THR A 472 6.75 -20.51 11.99
C THR A 472 5.36 -19.94 11.73
N THR A 473 5.31 -18.70 11.23
CA THR A 473 4.07 -18.12 10.74
C THR A 473 3.83 -18.56 9.31
N LEU A 474 2.66 -19.09 9.03
CA LEU A 474 2.18 -19.41 7.69
C LEU A 474 1.04 -18.46 7.29
N PHE A 475 1.05 -18.03 6.06
CA PHE A 475 0.02 -17.16 5.50
C PHE A 475 -0.40 -17.65 4.13
N GLY A 476 -1.69 -17.58 3.85
CA GLY A 476 -2.25 -17.88 2.55
C GLY A 476 -3.35 -16.88 2.18
N TYR A 477 -3.49 -16.62 0.88
CA TYR A 477 -4.65 -15.87 0.38
C TYR A 477 -5.10 -16.37 -0.98
N ALA A 478 -6.38 -16.18 -1.25
CA ALA A 478 -6.99 -16.35 -2.56
C ALA A 478 -7.83 -15.11 -2.88
N GLN A 479 -7.69 -14.60 -4.11
CA GLN A 479 -8.32 -13.36 -4.54
C GLN A 479 -8.90 -13.51 -5.94
N ILE A 480 -10.10 -12.96 -6.13
CA ILE A 480 -10.69 -12.72 -7.44
C ILE A 480 -10.87 -11.20 -7.62
N THR A 481 -10.45 -10.69 -8.77
CA THR A 481 -10.60 -9.27 -9.12
C THR A 481 -11.27 -9.16 -10.47
N ARG A 482 -12.34 -8.36 -10.56
CA ARG A 482 -13.03 -8.01 -11.81
C ARG A 482 -12.94 -6.52 -12.04
N THR A 483 -12.56 -6.12 -13.26
CA THR A 483 -12.59 -4.74 -13.75
C THR A 483 -13.66 -4.58 -14.83
N PHE A 484 -14.25 -3.41 -14.98
CA PHE A 484 -15.31 -3.10 -15.95
C PHE A 484 -15.30 -1.62 -16.34
#